data_f92bdfb9d80654b5dfeaa76b662bbaa6
#
_entry.id   f92bdfb9d80654b5dfeaa76b662bbaa6
#
_cell.length_a   1.000
_cell.length_b   1.000
_cell.length_c   1.000
_cell.angle_alpha   90.00
_cell.angle_beta   90.00
_cell.angle_gamma   90.00
#
_symmetry.space_group_name_H-M   'P 1'
#
loop_
_entity.id
_entity.type
_entity.pdbx_description
1 polymer ?
#
loop_
_entity_poly.entity_id
_entity_poly.type
_entity_poly.pdbx_seq_one_letter_code
_entity_poly.pdbx_strand_id
1 'polypeptide(L)'
;MLHFDDIVFGPIFSRRLGSSLGVNLLPSKGKLCNFDCVYCECGWNKDGIAERVFPRLEEVKAALEEKMSKAASEGVPVDSITFSGNGEPTMNPDFPEIVDVTLELRDRFFPDAKVSVLSNATLIGRPAVAEALMKVDNPILKIDASSDSLIAQINKPVGRYRLDEVVEAMMKFEGRFVLQTMFLKSPDFDTAEPDALDKWMEIVRKVKPREIMVYTIDRETPDKSLAKYTVEEMTAFVQPLIDEGFRIQIRG
;
A
#
# COMPACT_ATOMS: atom_id res chain seq x y z
N MET A 1 17.17 0.50 -6.48
CA MET A 1 16.11 1.05 -5.63
C MET A 1 15.22 1.94 -6.48
N LEU A 2 13.92 1.82 -6.31
CA LEU A 2 12.91 2.54 -7.10
C LEU A 2 12.63 3.90 -6.45
N HIS A 3 12.75 4.99 -7.22
CA HIS A 3 12.37 6.33 -6.78
C HIS A 3 11.53 7.00 -7.86
N PHE A 4 10.61 7.83 -7.43
CA PHE A 4 9.74 8.61 -8.29
C PHE A 4 10.03 10.10 -8.08
N ASP A 5 10.56 10.74 -9.12
CA ASP A 5 10.92 12.17 -9.08
C ASP A 5 9.70 13.07 -9.31
N ASP A 6 8.70 12.56 -10.05
CA ASP A 6 7.49 13.28 -10.38
C ASP A 6 6.38 13.03 -9.34
N ILE A 7 5.53 14.04 -9.12
CA ILE A 7 4.30 13.93 -8.31
C ILE A 7 3.32 12.94 -8.97
N VAL A 8 3.14 13.04 -10.29
CA VAL A 8 2.28 12.11 -11.06
C VAL A 8 3.12 11.47 -12.16
N PHE A 9 3.22 10.15 -12.11
CA PHE A 9 4.06 9.36 -13.00
C PHE A 9 3.28 8.27 -13.73
N GLY A 10 3.84 7.74 -14.79
CA GLY A 10 3.22 6.71 -15.62
C GLY A 10 2.43 7.28 -16.80
N PRO A 11 1.40 6.54 -17.35
CA PRO A 11 0.88 5.29 -16.78
C PRO A 11 1.90 4.15 -16.82
N ILE A 12 1.86 3.31 -15.77
CA ILE A 12 2.67 2.09 -15.64
C ILE A 12 1.72 0.91 -15.64
N PHE A 13 2.05 -0.15 -16.41
CA PHE A 13 1.25 -1.35 -16.36
C PHE A 13 1.47 -2.11 -15.05
N SER A 14 0.40 -2.22 -14.28
CA SER A 14 0.35 -2.98 -13.03
C SER A 14 -0.38 -4.30 -13.26
N ARG A 15 0.24 -5.41 -12.87
CA ARG A 15 -0.41 -6.74 -12.93
C ARG A 15 -1.69 -6.84 -12.09
N ARG A 16 -1.89 -5.90 -11.15
CA ARG A 16 -3.01 -5.87 -10.20
C ARG A 16 -4.04 -4.79 -10.53
N LEU A 17 -3.62 -3.68 -11.09
CA LEU A 17 -4.42 -2.46 -11.22
C LEU A 17 -4.55 -1.97 -12.66
N GLY A 18 -4.05 -2.74 -13.64
CA GLY A 18 -4.06 -2.37 -15.06
C GLY A 18 -3.12 -1.22 -15.38
N SER A 19 -3.48 -0.39 -16.37
CA SER A 19 -2.76 0.84 -16.72
C SER A 19 -2.96 1.88 -15.62
N SER A 20 -1.92 2.13 -14.82
CA SER A 20 -2.02 2.92 -13.60
C SER A 20 -1.22 4.22 -13.67
N LEU A 21 -1.88 5.35 -13.42
CA LEU A 21 -1.20 6.58 -13.04
C LEU A 21 -0.82 6.52 -11.56
N GLY A 22 0.47 6.67 -11.26
CA GLY A 22 0.97 6.73 -9.89
C GLY A 22 0.96 8.17 -9.38
N VAL A 23 0.63 8.35 -8.10
CA VAL A 23 0.64 9.64 -7.39
C VAL A 23 1.56 9.54 -6.20
N ASN A 24 2.71 10.23 -6.26
CA ASN A 24 3.68 10.29 -5.19
C ASN A 24 3.43 11.54 -4.32
N LEU A 25 2.96 11.32 -3.09
CA LEU A 25 2.70 12.39 -2.12
C LEU A 25 3.87 12.64 -1.16
N LEU A 26 5.01 12.05 -1.45
CA LEU A 26 6.22 12.11 -0.64
C LEU A 26 7.28 12.94 -1.38
N PRO A 27 8.38 13.34 -0.69
CA PRO A 27 9.48 14.02 -1.35
C PRO A 27 9.98 13.27 -2.59
N SER A 28 10.34 14.00 -3.63
CA SER A 28 10.86 13.43 -4.89
C SER A 28 12.22 12.76 -4.71
N LYS A 29 12.98 13.14 -3.70
CA LYS A 29 14.30 12.60 -3.43
C LYS A 29 14.31 11.79 -2.14
N GLY A 30 14.59 10.50 -2.29
CA GLY A 30 14.68 9.56 -1.16
C GLY A 30 13.33 9.09 -0.64
N LYS A 31 13.38 8.21 0.36
CA LYS A 31 12.21 7.62 0.99
C LYS A 31 11.81 8.41 2.23
N LEU A 32 10.50 8.65 2.39
CA LEU A 32 9.92 9.17 3.62
C LEU A 32 8.73 8.28 4.02
N CYS A 33 8.93 7.44 5.02
CA CYS A 33 7.92 6.52 5.50
C CYS A 33 8.02 6.38 7.02
N ASN A 34 6.92 6.11 7.69
CA ASN A 34 6.91 5.74 9.11
C ASN A 34 7.10 4.22 9.34
N PHE A 35 7.33 3.46 8.26
CA PHE A 35 7.90 2.11 8.27
C PHE A 35 9.27 2.12 7.56
N ASP A 36 10.13 1.17 7.94
CA ASP A 36 11.41 0.95 7.29
C ASP A 36 11.56 -0.52 6.90
N CYS A 37 10.59 -1.02 6.10
CA CYS A 37 10.45 -2.42 5.75
C CYS A 37 11.71 -3.00 5.10
N VAL A 38 12.11 -4.19 5.55
CA VAL A 38 13.30 -4.90 5.05
C VAL A 38 13.24 -5.24 3.55
N TYR A 39 12.04 -5.28 2.97
CA TYR A 39 11.77 -5.60 1.57
C TYR A 39 11.41 -4.38 0.71
N CYS A 40 11.51 -3.15 1.24
CA CYS A 40 11.01 -1.97 0.55
C CYS A 40 11.83 -1.65 -0.72
N GLU A 41 11.19 -1.64 -1.89
CA GLU A 41 11.83 -1.32 -3.17
C GLU A 41 12.41 0.10 -3.20
N CYS A 42 11.91 1.03 -2.35
CA CYS A 42 12.43 2.38 -2.20
C CYS A 42 13.69 2.46 -1.32
N GLY A 43 14.15 1.35 -0.74
CA GLY A 43 15.32 1.32 0.15
C GLY A 43 15.01 1.68 1.60
N TRP A 44 16.03 2.11 2.33
CA TRP A 44 15.91 2.51 3.73
C TRP A 44 15.60 3.99 3.89
N ASN A 45 14.91 4.34 4.97
CA ASN A 45 14.66 5.76 5.31
C ASN A 45 15.97 6.57 5.51
N LYS A 46 17.02 5.94 6.01
CA LYS A 46 18.34 6.58 6.21
C LYS A 46 19.02 6.97 4.89
N ASP A 47 18.67 6.33 3.79
CA ASP A 47 19.22 6.61 2.46
C ASP A 47 18.45 7.74 1.76
N GLY A 48 17.35 8.22 2.37
CA GLY A 48 16.58 9.37 1.93
C GLY A 48 17.23 10.69 2.29
N ILE A 49 16.79 11.77 1.63
CA ILE A 49 17.37 13.10 1.82
C ILE A 49 16.73 13.82 3.01
N ALA A 50 17.51 14.74 3.59
CA ALA A 50 17.14 15.50 4.78
C ALA A 50 15.92 16.43 4.62
N GLU A 51 15.54 16.79 3.41
CA GLU A 51 14.39 17.67 3.15
C GLU A 51 13.08 16.88 3.16
N ARG A 52 12.36 16.98 4.28
CA ARG A 52 11.02 16.39 4.45
C ARG A 52 9.94 17.33 3.93
N VAL A 53 10.04 17.71 2.66
CA VAL A 53 9.06 18.60 2.02
C VAL A 53 8.03 17.75 1.27
N PHE A 54 6.80 17.76 1.75
CA PHE A 54 5.68 17.14 1.05
C PHE A 54 5.20 18.06 -0.07
N PRO A 55 4.80 17.52 -1.24
CA PRO A 55 4.08 18.30 -2.23
C PRO A 55 2.76 18.79 -1.63
N ARG A 56 2.42 20.05 -1.88
CA ARG A 56 1.19 20.68 -1.38
C ARG A 56 0.01 20.35 -2.28
N LEU A 57 -1.19 20.51 -1.75
CA LEU A 57 -2.45 20.29 -2.47
C LEU A 57 -2.45 20.92 -3.88
N GLU A 58 -2.06 22.19 -4.00
CA GLU A 58 -2.08 22.90 -5.30
C GLU A 58 -1.07 22.34 -6.31
N GLU A 59 0.09 21.88 -5.84
CA GLU A 59 1.10 21.26 -6.68
C GLU A 59 0.63 19.89 -7.19
N VAL A 60 0.01 19.10 -6.30
CA VAL A 60 -0.55 17.78 -6.65
C VAL A 60 -1.72 17.94 -7.61
N LYS A 61 -2.62 18.90 -7.36
CA LYS A 61 -3.76 19.21 -8.23
C LYS A 61 -3.31 19.60 -9.64
N ALA A 62 -2.35 20.53 -9.74
CA ALA A 62 -1.82 20.95 -11.03
C ALA A 62 -1.17 19.79 -11.81
N ALA A 63 -0.37 18.96 -11.12
CA ALA A 63 0.29 17.81 -11.74
C ALA A 63 -0.71 16.74 -12.18
N LEU A 64 -1.76 16.48 -11.39
CA LEU A 64 -2.84 15.56 -11.75
C LEU A 64 -3.62 16.06 -12.97
N GLU A 65 -4.05 17.32 -12.96
CA GLU A 65 -4.82 17.90 -14.05
C GLU A 65 -4.03 17.92 -15.37
N GLU A 66 -2.76 18.31 -15.34
CA GLU A 66 -1.86 18.29 -16.50
C GLU A 66 -1.72 16.86 -17.06
N LYS A 67 -1.36 15.89 -16.19
CA LYS A 67 -1.09 14.51 -16.62
C LYS A 67 -2.35 13.81 -17.13
N MET A 68 -3.48 14.00 -16.45
CA MET A 68 -4.75 13.36 -16.81
C MET A 68 -5.35 13.98 -18.07
N SER A 69 -5.34 15.30 -18.20
CA SER A 69 -5.83 15.96 -19.44
C SER A 69 -5.01 15.56 -20.66
N LYS A 70 -3.68 15.49 -20.51
CA LYS A 70 -2.79 15.00 -21.56
C LYS A 70 -3.10 13.56 -21.95
N ALA A 71 -3.16 12.65 -20.99
CA ALA A 71 -3.45 11.23 -21.24
C ALA A 71 -4.81 11.05 -21.91
N ALA A 72 -5.85 11.78 -21.46
CA ALA A 72 -7.18 11.76 -22.08
C ALA A 72 -7.17 12.27 -23.53
N SER A 73 -6.46 13.38 -23.80
CA SER A 73 -6.36 13.94 -25.17
C SER A 73 -5.59 13.03 -26.13
N GLU A 74 -4.63 12.26 -25.64
CA GLU A 74 -3.84 11.30 -26.41
C GLU A 74 -4.51 9.91 -26.52
N GLY A 75 -5.67 9.70 -25.88
CA GLY A 75 -6.38 8.42 -25.86
C GLY A 75 -5.63 7.32 -25.10
N VAL A 76 -4.75 7.70 -24.15
CA VAL A 76 -4.01 6.74 -23.34
C VAL A 76 -4.94 6.16 -22.29
N PRO A 77 -5.11 4.80 -22.24
CA PRO A 77 -6.00 4.19 -21.26
C PRO A 77 -5.46 4.33 -19.84
N VAL A 78 -6.34 4.67 -18.90
CA VAL A 78 -6.06 4.72 -17.47
C VAL A 78 -7.12 3.91 -16.74
N ASP A 79 -6.72 2.76 -16.19
CA ASP A 79 -7.61 1.87 -15.42
C ASP A 79 -7.60 2.20 -13.93
N SER A 80 -6.50 2.79 -13.44
CA SER A 80 -6.33 3.13 -12.03
C SER A 80 -5.51 4.41 -11.83
N ILE A 81 -5.85 5.15 -10.78
CA ILE A 81 -5.04 6.23 -10.21
C ILE A 81 -4.60 5.73 -8.82
N THR A 82 -3.30 5.55 -8.63
CA THR A 82 -2.78 4.85 -7.46
C THR A 82 -1.87 5.75 -6.63
N PHE A 83 -2.30 6.05 -5.41
CA PHE A 83 -1.42 6.68 -4.43
C PHE A 83 -0.36 5.67 -3.97
N SER A 84 0.82 5.85 -4.50
CA SER A 84 2.02 5.05 -4.23
C SER A 84 3.25 5.89 -4.53
N GLY A 85 4.41 5.53 -4.03
CA GLY A 85 5.61 6.32 -4.32
C GLY A 85 6.69 6.10 -3.28
N ASN A 86 7.38 7.18 -2.92
CA ASN A 86 8.57 7.16 -2.09
C ASN A 86 8.28 7.01 -0.57
N GLY A 87 7.22 6.31 -0.18
CA GLY A 87 6.89 6.04 1.23
C GLY A 87 5.39 5.91 1.51
N GLU A 88 4.93 6.42 2.66
CA GLU A 88 3.53 6.30 3.11
C GLU A 88 2.71 7.53 2.71
N PRO A 89 1.74 7.42 1.79
CA PRO A 89 0.98 8.57 1.28
C PRO A 89 0.15 9.28 2.35
N THR A 90 -0.36 8.57 3.35
CA THR A 90 -1.17 9.16 4.43
C THR A 90 -0.37 10.05 5.39
N MET A 91 0.96 10.12 5.25
CA MET A 91 1.81 11.06 5.98
C MET A 91 1.73 12.48 5.43
N ASN A 92 1.31 12.67 4.17
CA ASN A 92 1.12 14.00 3.63
C ASN A 92 -0.01 14.72 4.40
N PRO A 93 0.23 15.94 4.92
CA PRO A 93 -0.77 16.67 5.70
C PRO A 93 -2.06 16.96 4.92
N ASP A 94 -1.94 17.18 3.61
CA ASP A 94 -3.05 17.52 2.71
C ASP A 94 -3.70 16.25 2.09
N PHE A 95 -3.37 15.03 2.60
CA PHE A 95 -3.85 13.77 2.04
C PHE A 95 -5.38 13.70 1.84
N PRO A 96 -6.22 14.14 2.83
CA PRO A 96 -7.67 14.10 2.66
C PRO A 96 -8.17 14.97 1.49
N GLU A 97 -7.68 16.19 1.40
CA GLU A 97 -8.06 17.16 0.37
C GLU A 97 -7.54 16.72 -1.01
N ILE A 98 -6.35 16.12 -1.05
CA ILE A 98 -5.78 15.57 -2.29
C ILE A 98 -6.63 14.39 -2.79
N VAL A 99 -7.15 13.55 -1.91
CA VAL A 99 -8.08 12.48 -2.28
C VAL A 99 -9.33 13.06 -2.94
N ASP A 100 -9.92 14.10 -2.36
CA ASP A 100 -11.14 14.73 -2.90
C ASP A 100 -10.89 15.30 -4.29
N VAL A 101 -9.81 16.04 -4.49
CA VAL A 101 -9.40 16.58 -5.81
C VAL A 101 -9.11 15.47 -6.81
N THR A 102 -8.49 14.38 -6.37
CA THR A 102 -8.20 13.24 -7.27
C THR A 102 -9.48 12.58 -7.76
N LEU A 103 -10.48 12.41 -6.89
CA LEU A 103 -11.79 11.86 -7.26
C LEU A 103 -12.52 12.78 -8.25
N GLU A 104 -12.50 14.10 -8.03
CA GLU A 104 -13.09 15.09 -8.94
C GLU A 104 -12.43 15.02 -10.33
N LEU A 105 -11.10 15.01 -10.40
CA LEU A 105 -10.36 14.94 -11.66
C LEU A 105 -10.55 13.58 -12.36
N ARG A 106 -10.60 12.47 -11.60
CA ARG A 106 -10.92 11.14 -12.12
C ARG A 106 -12.27 11.15 -12.81
N ASP A 107 -13.31 11.65 -12.14
CA ASP A 107 -14.67 11.69 -12.69
C ASP A 107 -14.75 12.53 -13.97
N ARG A 108 -13.93 13.58 -14.09
CA ARG A 108 -13.85 14.45 -15.26
C ARG A 108 -13.13 13.80 -16.44
N PHE A 109 -12.00 13.11 -16.22
CA PHE A 109 -11.12 12.64 -17.30
C PHE A 109 -11.21 11.12 -17.54
N PHE A 110 -11.42 10.32 -16.49
CA PHE A 110 -11.40 8.86 -16.53
C PHE A 110 -12.45 8.29 -15.57
N PRO A 111 -13.76 8.47 -15.83
CA PRO A 111 -14.83 8.12 -14.89
C PRO A 111 -14.88 6.63 -14.51
N ASP A 112 -14.34 5.75 -15.35
CA ASP A 112 -14.30 4.32 -15.10
C ASP A 112 -13.04 3.88 -14.32
N ALA A 113 -12.03 4.74 -14.22
CA ALA A 113 -10.79 4.43 -13.51
C ALA A 113 -11.01 4.32 -12.00
N LYS A 114 -10.27 3.39 -11.38
CA LYS A 114 -10.35 3.16 -9.92
C LYS A 114 -9.29 3.96 -9.18
N VAL A 115 -9.68 4.65 -8.12
CA VAL A 115 -8.73 5.30 -7.22
C VAL A 115 -8.31 4.31 -6.15
N SER A 116 -7.00 4.07 -6.05
CA SER A 116 -6.38 3.11 -5.14
C SER A 116 -5.37 3.79 -4.23
N VAL A 117 -5.34 3.43 -2.95
CA VAL A 117 -4.34 3.92 -1.99
C VAL A 117 -3.60 2.75 -1.38
N LEU A 118 -2.27 2.69 -1.59
CA LEU A 118 -1.40 1.73 -0.91
C LEU A 118 -0.93 2.33 0.41
N SER A 119 -1.42 1.82 1.54
CA SER A 119 -1.07 2.33 2.87
C SER A 119 -0.58 1.23 3.79
N ASN A 120 0.44 1.56 4.59
CA ASN A 120 0.91 0.69 5.67
C ASN A 120 -0.04 0.68 6.89
N ALA A 121 -1.17 1.36 6.80
CA ALA A 121 -2.24 1.42 7.78
C ALA A 121 -1.91 2.05 9.14
N THR A 122 -0.70 2.59 9.35
CA THR A 122 -0.32 3.16 10.66
C THR A 122 -1.12 4.39 11.07
N LEU A 123 -1.66 5.12 10.11
CA LEU A 123 -2.38 6.39 10.36
C LEU A 123 -3.91 6.27 10.20
N ILE A 124 -4.45 5.08 9.96
CA ILE A 124 -5.90 4.89 9.78
C ILE A 124 -6.74 5.13 11.05
N GLY A 125 -6.10 5.21 12.22
CA GLY A 125 -6.73 5.65 13.45
C GLY A 125 -7.08 7.14 13.49
N ARG A 126 -6.53 7.96 12.57
CA ARG A 126 -6.84 9.38 12.43
C ARG A 126 -8.16 9.55 11.65
N PRO A 127 -9.20 10.21 12.20
CA PRO A 127 -10.51 10.29 11.54
C PRO A 127 -10.45 10.81 10.10
N ALA A 128 -9.74 11.93 9.85
CA ALA A 128 -9.64 12.50 8.51
C ALA A 128 -8.98 11.54 7.49
N VAL A 129 -7.97 10.76 7.90
CA VAL A 129 -7.33 9.75 7.05
C VAL A 129 -8.28 8.60 6.77
N ALA A 130 -8.98 8.09 7.79
CA ALA A 130 -9.95 7.01 7.63
C ALA A 130 -11.09 7.43 6.70
N GLU A 131 -11.63 8.62 6.89
CA GLU A 131 -12.71 9.17 6.05
C GLU A 131 -12.27 9.32 4.58
N ALA A 132 -11.05 9.83 4.34
CA ALA A 132 -10.51 9.93 2.99
C ALA A 132 -10.32 8.55 2.34
N LEU A 133 -9.78 7.57 3.08
CA LEU A 133 -9.62 6.20 2.59
C LEU A 133 -10.96 5.52 2.29
N MET A 134 -12.03 5.84 3.03
CA MET A 134 -13.37 5.30 2.75
C MET A 134 -14.04 5.89 1.51
N LYS A 135 -13.54 7.00 0.95
CA LYS A 135 -14.05 7.61 -0.28
C LYS A 135 -13.48 6.94 -1.54
N VAL A 136 -12.28 6.35 -1.47
CA VAL A 136 -11.62 5.75 -2.64
C VAL A 136 -12.16 4.35 -2.95
N ASP A 137 -12.00 3.91 -4.22
CA ASP A 137 -12.46 2.59 -4.65
C ASP A 137 -11.69 1.45 -3.96
N ASN A 138 -10.37 1.60 -3.82
CA ASN A 138 -9.51 0.56 -3.29
C ASN A 138 -8.59 1.10 -2.17
N PRO A 139 -9.07 1.24 -0.93
CA PRO A 139 -8.16 1.36 0.21
C PRO A 139 -7.45 0.02 0.41
N ILE A 140 -6.15 -0.03 0.12
CA ILE A 140 -5.31 -1.22 0.23
C ILE A 140 -4.45 -1.05 1.47
N LEU A 141 -4.82 -1.77 2.53
CA LEU A 141 -4.25 -1.64 3.86
C LEU A 141 -3.36 -2.85 4.18
N LYS A 142 -2.19 -2.59 4.74
CA LYS A 142 -1.17 -3.62 4.93
C LYS A 142 -1.14 -4.18 6.35
N ILE A 143 -1.07 -5.52 6.46
CA ILE A 143 -0.62 -6.28 7.63
C ILE A 143 0.28 -7.42 7.14
N ASP A 144 1.59 -7.35 7.42
CA ASP A 144 2.56 -8.37 6.96
C ASP A 144 2.85 -9.44 7.99
N ALA A 145 2.45 -9.24 9.24
CA ALA A 145 2.72 -10.19 10.32
C ALA A 145 1.66 -10.11 11.43
N SER A 146 1.60 -11.16 12.24
CA SER A 146 0.57 -11.40 13.25
C SER A 146 0.93 -10.95 14.66
N SER A 147 2.08 -10.29 14.85
CA SER A 147 2.52 -9.79 16.15
C SER A 147 3.38 -8.53 16.05
N ASP A 148 3.35 -7.70 17.10
CA ASP A 148 4.19 -6.51 17.19
C ASP A 148 5.69 -6.84 17.03
N SER A 149 6.14 -8.00 17.54
CA SER A 149 7.53 -8.44 17.44
C SER A 149 7.94 -8.77 16.01
N LEU A 150 7.11 -9.47 15.24
CA LEU A 150 7.37 -9.74 13.82
C LEU A 150 7.25 -8.47 12.99
N ILE A 151 6.29 -7.60 13.24
CA ILE A 151 6.18 -6.28 12.59
C ILE A 151 7.45 -5.45 12.84
N ALA A 152 7.99 -5.47 14.06
CA ALA A 152 9.21 -4.77 14.38
C ALA A 152 10.44 -5.29 13.60
N GLN A 153 10.50 -6.58 13.31
CA GLN A 153 11.56 -7.19 12.50
C GLN A 153 11.41 -6.88 11.00
N ILE A 154 10.19 -6.97 10.48
CA ILE A 154 9.90 -6.91 9.04
C ILE A 154 9.67 -5.47 8.57
N ASN A 155 8.79 -4.74 9.27
CA ASN A 155 8.35 -3.41 8.85
C ASN A 155 9.08 -2.28 9.57
N LYS A 156 9.77 -2.55 10.68
CA LYS A 156 10.60 -1.61 11.46
C LYS A 156 9.91 -0.26 11.65
N PRO A 157 8.79 -0.20 12.39
CA PRO A 157 8.05 1.04 12.61
C PRO A 157 8.94 2.13 13.23
N VAL A 158 8.81 3.36 12.70
CA VAL A 158 9.44 4.54 13.27
C VAL A 158 8.49 5.11 14.32
N GLY A 159 8.77 4.81 15.59
CA GLY A 159 7.93 5.20 16.72
C GLY A 159 7.04 4.07 17.24
N ARG A 160 6.02 4.44 18.02
CA ARG A 160 5.10 3.48 18.63
C ARG A 160 4.20 2.86 17.57
N TYR A 161 4.16 1.53 17.55
CA TYR A 161 3.23 0.74 16.75
C TYR A 161 2.57 -0.32 17.63
N ARG A 162 1.29 -0.56 17.42
CA ARG A 162 0.50 -1.60 18.08
C ARG A 162 -0.44 -2.23 17.06
N LEU A 163 -0.25 -3.50 16.82
CA LEU A 163 -1.04 -4.26 15.86
C LEU A 163 -2.52 -4.30 16.24
N ASP A 164 -2.82 -4.46 17.52
CA ASP A 164 -4.19 -4.47 18.04
C ASP A 164 -4.94 -3.16 17.73
N GLU A 165 -4.29 -2.00 17.91
CA GLU A 165 -4.87 -0.68 17.58
C GLU A 165 -5.15 -0.54 16.07
N VAL A 166 -4.25 -1.06 15.22
CA VAL A 166 -4.43 -1.06 13.76
C VAL A 166 -5.58 -1.98 13.35
N VAL A 167 -5.65 -3.18 13.92
CA VAL A 167 -6.75 -4.13 13.68
C VAL A 167 -8.10 -3.55 14.10
N GLU A 168 -8.18 -2.89 15.27
CA GLU A 168 -9.40 -2.22 15.72
C GLU A 168 -9.81 -1.06 14.79
N ALA A 169 -8.84 -0.31 14.27
CA ALA A 169 -9.10 0.73 13.29
C ALA A 169 -9.59 0.15 11.96
N MET A 170 -9.01 -0.97 11.48
CA MET A 170 -9.46 -1.68 10.26
C MET A 170 -10.89 -2.20 10.39
N MET A 171 -11.31 -2.66 11.58
CA MET A 171 -12.69 -3.11 11.79
C MET A 171 -13.73 -2.02 11.52
N LYS A 172 -13.37 -0.75 11.72
CA LYS A 172 -14.27 0.40 11.44
C LYS A 172 -14.54 0.59 9.94
N PHE A 173 -13.72 -0.01 9.07
CA PHE A 173 -13.97 -0.02 7.62
C PHE A 173 -15.05 -1.03 7.21
N GLU A 174 -15.51 -1.89 8.12
CA GLU A 174 -16.58 -2.88 7.86
C GLU A 174 -16.31 -3.74 6.63
N GLY A 175 -15.06 -4.14 6.44
CA GLY A 175 -14.61 -4.93 5.29
C GLY A 175 -14.43 -4.15 3.98
N ARG A 176 -14.74 -2.86 3.92
CA ARG A 176 -14.65 -2.01 2.73
C ARG A 176 -13.20 -1.62 2.39
N PHE A 177 -12.29 -2.59 2.44
CA PHE A 177 -10.88 -2.42 2.08
C PHE A 177 -10.30 -3.72 1.51
N VAL A 178 -9.13 -3.62 0.90
CA VAL A 178 -8.31 -4.75 0.48
C VAL A 178 -7.20 -4.93 1.50
N LEU A 179 -7.06 -6.12 2.07
CA LEU A 179 -5.92 -6.45 2.91
C LEU A 179 -4.74 -6.85 2.04
N GLN A 180 -3.58 -6.23 2.26
CA GLN A 180 -2.35 -6.59 1.56
C GLN A 180 -1.37 -7.22 2.55
N THR A 181 -0.80 -8.38 2.19
CA THR A 181 0.18 -9.11 3.01
C THR A 181 1.32 -9.62 2.15
N MET A 182 2.55 -9.35 2.59
CA MET A 182 3.75 -9.94 1.99
C MET A 182 4.21 -11.13 2.82
N PHE A 183 4.30 -12.33 2.20
CA PHE A 183 4.94 -13.48 2.79
C PHE A 183 6.41 -13.56 2.38
N LEU A 184 7.27 -13.67 3.39
CA LEU A 184 8.73 -13.75 3.21
C LEU A 184 9.39 -14.36 4.45
N LYS A 185 10.63 -14.81 4.29
CA LYS A 185 11.44 -15.35 5.37
C LYS A 185 12.89 -14.88 5.29
N SER A 186 13.58 -14.96 6.41
CA SER A 186 15.01 -14.72 6.56
C SER A 186 15.60 -15.70 7.56
N PRO A 187 16.92 -15.68 7.84
CA PRO A 187 17.47 -16.46 8.94
C PRO A 187 16.89 -16.13 10.32
N ASP A 188 16.34 -14.90 10.49
CA ASP A 188 15.90 -14.37 11.78
C ASP A 188 14.38 -14.45 12.00
N PHE A 189 13.60 -14.61 10.93
CA PHE A 189 12.13 -14.68 11.00
C PHE A 189 11.53 -15.41 9.81
N ASP A 190 10.31 -15.91 10.01
CA ASP A 190 9.45 -16.49 8.98
C ASP A 190 8.01 -16.02 9.18
N THR A 191 7.42 -15.36 8.17
CA THR A 191 6.04 -14.86 8.25
C THR A 191 4.99 -15.96 8.10
N ALA A 192 5.39 -17.13 7.60
CA ALA A 192 4.52 -18.29 7.40
C ALA A 192 4.82 -19.45 8.37
N GLU A 193 5.55 -19.19 9.47
CA GLU A 193 5.60 -20.14 10.57
C GLU A 193 4.18 -20.50 11.01
N PRO A 194 3.88 -21.79 11.33
CA PRO A 194 2.51 -22.22 11.60
C PRO A 194 1.77 -21.35 12.62
N ASP A 195 2.37 -21.07 13.78
CA ASP A 195 1.76 -20.23 14.80
C ASP A 195 1.53 -18.78 14.36
N ALA A 196 2.44 -18.24 13.54
CA ALA A 196 2.33 -16.88 13.01
C ALA A 196 1.23 -16.81 11.94
N LEU A 197 1.16 -17.84 11.10
CA LEU A 197 0.16 -17.95 10.04
C LEU A 197 -1.25 -18.10 10.62
N ASP A 198 -1.42 -18.97 11.63
CA ASP A 198 -2.72 -19.16 12.29
C ASP A 198 -3.23 -17.84 12.90
N LYS A 199 -2.38 -17.12 13.63
CA LYS A 199 -2.72 -15.80 14.19
C LYS A 199 -3.02 -14.77 13.12
N TRP A 200 -2.31 -14.79 11.99
CA TRP A 200 -2.61 -13.91 10.86
C TRP A 200 -4.00 -14.23 10.27
N MET A 201 -4.33 -15.51 10.11
CA MET A 201 -5.67 -15.91 9.66
C MET A 201 -6.77 -15.50 10.65
N GLU A 202 -6.52 -15.53 11.96
CA GLU A 202 -7.44 -15.00 12.97
C GLU A 202 -7.69 -13.50 12.81
N ILE A 203 -6.61 -12.71 12.51
CA ILE A 203 -6.75 -11.29 12.20
C ILE A 203 -7.62 -11.09 10.95
N VAL A 204 -7.36 -11.85 9.88
CA VAL A 204 -8.17 -11.79 8.64
C VAL A 204 -9.66 -12.05 8.94
N ARG A 205 -9.97 -13.09 9.70
CA ARG A 205 -11.35 -13.44 10.10
C ARG A 205 -12.01 -12.32 10.93
N LYS A 206 -11.20 -11.62 11.75
CA LYS A 206 -11.67 -10.50 12.58
C LYS A 206 -11.97 -9.25 11.75
N VAL A 207 -11.08 -8.86 10.83
CA VAL A 207 -11.23 -7.62 10.05
C VAL A 207 -12.10 -7.80 8.80
N LYS A 208 -12.27 -9.03 8.30
CA LYS A 208 -13.14 -9.42 7.18
C LYS A 208 -12.99 -8.52 5.94
N PRO A 209 -11.79 -8.41 5.36
CA PRO A 209 -11.59 -7.56 4.19
C PRO A 209 -12.42 -8.09 3.01
N ARG A 210 -12.86 -7.21 2.10
CA ARG A 210 -13.57 -7.63 0.88
C ARG A 210 -12.72 -8.47 -0.07
N GLU A 211 -11.40 -8.31 0.03
CA GLU A 211 -10.40 -9.02 -0.78
C GLU A 211 -9.06 -9.02 -0.04
N ILE A 212 -8.26 -10.04 -0.30
CA ILE A 212 -6.90 -10.18 0.22
C ILE A 212 -5.93 -10.25 -0.95
N MET A 213 -4.86 -9.47 -0.90
CA MET A 213 -3.73 -9.53 -1.83
C MET A 213 -2.53 -10.12 -1.11
N VAL A 214 -2.17 -11.35 -1.45
CA VAL A 214 -0.97 -12.03 -0.95
C VAL A 214 0.10 -11.99 -2.02
N TYR A 215 1.31 -11.62 -1.64
CA TYR A 215 2.44 -11.53 -2.56
C TYR A 215 3.77 -11.79 -1.85
N THR A 216 4.82 -11.98 -2.64
CA THR A 216 6.19 -12.15 -2.17
C THR A 216 7.12 -11.17 -2.87
N ILE A 217 8.41 -11.25 -2.58
CA ILE A 217 9.45 -10.41 -3.16
C ILE A 217 9.53 -10.65 -4.68
N ASP A 218 9.45 -9.58 -5.47
CA ASP A 218 9.56 -9.62 -6.94
C ASP A 218 10.84 -8.93 -7.44
N ARG A 219 11.31 -7.91 -6.71
CA ARG A 219 12.48 -7.09 -7.08
C ARG A 219 13.55 -7.10 -6.00
N GLU A 220 14.66 -6.43 -6.30
CA GLU A 220 15.72 -6.25 -5.31
C GLU A 220 15.24 -5.52 -4.05
N THR A 221 15.64 -6.06 -2.91
CA THR A 221 15.32 -5.56 -1.58
C THR A 221 16.55 -5.00 -0.88
N PRO A 222 16.39 -4.07 0.08
CA PRO A 222 17.49 -3.53 0.88
C PRO A 222 18.20 -4.61 1.71
N ASP A 223 17.42 -5.54 2.28
CA ASP A 223 17.95 -6.72 2.96
C ASP A 223 18.12 -7.87 1.95
N LYS A 224 19.36 -8.33 1.78
CA LYS A 224 19.73 -9.40 0.83
C LYS A 224 19.59 -10.80 1.42
N SER A 225 19.30 -10.94 2.70
CA SER A 225 19.09 -12.23 3.37
C SER A 225 17.67 -12.78 3.17
N LEU A 226 16.78 -11.99 2.60
CA LEU A 226 15.38 -12.35 2.43
C LEU A 226 15.20 -13.45 1.38
N ALA A 227 14.36 -14.42 1.69
CA ALA A 227 13.91 -15.45 0.77
C ALA A 227 12.39 -15.32 0.52
N LYS A 228 12.01 -15.59 -0.72
CA LYS A 228 10.62 -15.54 -1.17
C LYS A 228 9.95 -16.90 -1.06
N TYR A 229 8.64 -16.88 -1.03
CA TYR A 229 7.78 -18.04 -1.20
C TYR A 229 7.32 -18.19 -2.66
N THR A 230 7.06 -19.41 -3.08
CA THR A 230 6.42 -19.67 -4.38
C THR A 230 4.92 -19.40 -4.31
N VAL A 231 4.28 -19.27 -5.48
CA VAL A 231 2.82 -19.13 -5.56
C VAL A 231 2.11 -20.35 -4.97
N GLU A 232 2.67 -21.55 -5.19
CA GLU A 232 2.14 -22.81 -4.66
C GLU A 232 2.19 -22.86 -3.13
N GLU A 233 3.34 -22.46 -2.53
CA GLU A 233 3.48 -22.38 -1.08
C GLU A 233 2.47 -21.37 -0.50
N MET A 234 2.41 -20.16 -1.06
CA MET A 234 1.47 -19.14 -0.60
C MET A 234 0.01 -19.56 -0.77
N THR A 235 -0.31 -20.32 -1.83
CA THR A 235 -1.66 -20.87 -2.03
C THR A 235 -2.00 -21.84 -0.91
N ALA A 236 -1.06 -22.73 -0.56
CA ALA A 236 -1.26 -23.67 0.55
C ALA A 236 -1.46 -22.94 1.88
N PHE A 237 -0.74 -21.85 2.15
CA PHE A 237 -0.89 -21.06 3.39
C PHE A 237 -2.29 -20.46 3.53
N VAL A 238 -2.88 -19.97 2.44
CA VAL A 238 -4.17 -19.28 2.49
C VAL A 238 -5.35 -20.17 2.10
N GLN A 239 -5.11 -21.45 1.79
CA GLN A 239 -6.19 -22.39 1.40
C GLN A 239 -7.33 -22.42 2.41
N PRO A 240 -7.11 -22.46 3.75
CA PRO A 240 -8.20 -22.44 4.72
C PRO A 240 -9.12 -21.22 4.55
N LEU A 241 -8.56 -20.03 4.27
CA LEU A 241 -9.36 -18.83 4.04
C LEU A 241 -10.10 -18.86 2.71
N ILE A 242 -9.52 -19.47 1.67
CA ILE A 242 -10.21 -19.71 0.38
C ILE A 242 -11.42 -20.63 0.60
N ASP A 243 -11.26 -21.70 1.36
CA ASP A 243 -12.32 -22.67 1.69
C ASP A 243 -13.44 -22.02 2.54
N GLU A 244 -13.11 -21.00 3.33
CA GLU A 244 -14.05 -20.16 4.08
C GLU A 244 -14.75 -19.11 3.21
N GLY A 245 -14.38 -18.97 1.92
CA GLY A 245 -15.01 -18.08 0.96
C GLY A 245 -14.36 -16.68 0.85
N PHE A 246 -13.18 -16.46 1.42
CA PHE A 246 -12.45 -15.20 1.19
C PHE A 246 -11.94 -15.11 -0.25
N ARG A 247 -12.04 -13.91 -0.84
CA ARG A 247 -11.47 -13.61 -2.16
C ARG A 247 -10.00 -13.29 -2.00
N ILE A 248 -9.13 -14.13 -2.57
CA ILE A 248 -7.68 -13.98 -2.42
C ILE A 248 -7.00 -13.92 -3.80
N GLN A 249 -6.22 -12.87 -4.02
CA GLN A 249 -5.28 -12.78 -5.13
C GLN A 249 -3.88 -13.14 -4.64
N ILE A 250 -3.23 -14.06 -5.33
CA ILE A 250 -1.87 -14.52 -5.01
C ILE A 250 -0.94 -14.13 -6.16
N ARG A 251 0.20 -13.51 -5.84
CA ARG A 251 1.19 -13.06 -6.82
C ARG A 251 2.61 -13.39 -6.34
N GLY A 252 3.43 -13.94 -7.25
CA GLY A 252 4.85 -14.21 -7.05
C GLY A 252 5.72 -13.39 -7.96
#